data_00014b425907c60a750335b5bef9c9c0
#
_entry.id   00014b425907c60a750335b5bef9c9c0
#
_cell.length_a   1.000
_cell.length_b   1.000
_cell.length_c   1.000
_cell.angle_alpha   90.00
_cell.angle_beta   90.00
_cell.angle_gamma   90.00
#
_symmetry.space_group_name_H-M   'P 1'
#
loop_
_entity.id
_entity.type
_entity.pdbx_description
1 polymer ?
#
loop_
_entity_poly.entity_id
_entity_poly.type
_entity_poly.pdbx_seq_one_letter_code
_entity_poly.pdbx_strand_id
1 'polypeptide(L)'
;VNAKKVISTYRVCRSCAESGKATWHSFPFDFVRIFDEKGLVFSEVHPLMPEAYRATRQDQLPSDRMRKAFDWVPGEKRSLLLHGTTGCGKTRVAWSIFNRMWLQSFPLDAQFLPMRKVDGLIEKGFDDRDHGGVIDYLIEVPLLVLDDLGKERMTQRLESDLFAVIDERTANNKVTIITTNYTSQGLQERFSNAETGPAFIRRLKDYFQAVGA
;
A
#
# COMPACT_ATOMS: atom_id res chain seq x y z
N VAL A 1 -28.55 -1.46 19.88
CA VAL A 1 -27.27 -1.30 19.16
C VAL A 1 -27.43 -2.08 17.85
N ASN A 2 -27.80 -1.38 16.77
CA ASN A 2 -28.02 -2.00 15.47
C ASN A 2 -26.69 -2.34 14.83
N ALA A 3 -26.48 -3.63 14.55
CA ALA A 3 -25.35 -4.13 13.80
C ALA A 3 -25.40 -3.52 12.38
N LYS A 4 -24.42 -2.71 12.03
CA LYS A 4 -24.26 -2.17 10.68
C LYS A 4 -24.02 -3.33 9.72
N LYS A 5 -24.90 -3.49 8.76
CA LYS A 5 -24.79 -4.52 7.72
C LYS A 5 -23.61 -4.14 6.83
N VAL A 6 -22.53 -4.88 6.92
CA VAL A 6 -21.39 -4.73 6.00
C VAL A 6 -21.82 -5.35 4.68
N ILE A 7 -21.97 -4.52 3.67
CA ILE A 7 -22.24 -4.99 2.31
C ILE A 7 -20.87 -5.03 1.61
N SER A 8 -20.44 -6.24 1.23
CA SER A 8 -19.28 -6.38 0.36
C SER A 8 -19.58 -5.69 -0.96
N THR A 9 -18.75 -4.70 -1.33
CA THR A 9 -18.93 -3.98 -2.59
C THR A 9 -18.07 -4.60 -3.66
N TYR A 10 -18.70 -4.95 -4.73
CA TYR A 10 -18.08 -5.41 -5.96
C TYR A 10 -17.63 -4.20 -6.79
N ARG A 11 -16.49 -4.31 -7.43
CA ARG A 11 -15.95 -3.27 -8.29
C ARG A 11 -16.60 -3.36 -9.67
N VAL A 12 -17.18 -2.27 -10.14
CA VAL A 12 -17.51 -2.11 -11.55
C VAL A 12 -16.41 -1.27 -12.17
N CYS A 13 -15.69 -1.77 -13.17
CA CYS A 13 -14.72 -0.96 -13.89
C CYS A 13 -15.44 0.19 -14.61
N ARG A 14 -14.73 1.30 -14.88
CA ARG A 14 -15.32 2.50 -15.50
C ARG A 14 -16.02 2.16 -16.83
N SER A 15 -15.39 1.34 -17.65
CA SER A 15 -15.94 0.85 -18.92
C SER A 15 -17.23 0.03 -18.74
N CYS A 16 -17.29 -0.83 -17.70
CA CYS A 16 -18.49 -1.62 -17.39
C CYS A 16 -19.61 -0.75 -16.80
N ALA A 17 -19.28 0.28 -16.02
CA ALA A 17 -20.26 1.25 -15.50
C ALA A 17 -20.86 2.08 -16.62
N GLU A 18 -20.05 2.53 -17.57
CA GLU A 18 -20.48 3.32 -18.73
C GLU A 18 -21.29 2.49 -19.75
N SER A 19 -21.01 1.19 -19.88
CA SER A 19 -21.72 0.28 -20.79
C SER A 19 -22.98 -0.34 -20.21
N GLY A 20 -23.28 -0.16 -18.93
CA GLY A 20 -24.40 -0.79 -18.23
C GLY A 20 -24.27 -2.31 -18.07
N LYS A 21 -23.13 -2.90 -18.42
CA LYS A 21 -22.82 -4.33 -18.28
C LYS A 21 -21.89 -4.51 -17.09
N ALA A 22 -22.45 -4.75 -15.92
CA ALA A 22 -21.66 -5.11 -14.73
C ALA A 22 -21.14 -6.55 -14.87
N THR A 23 -19.86 -6.71 -15.20
CA THR A 23 -19.16 -7.98 -15.02
C THR A 23 -18.54 -8.00 -13.63
N TRP A 24 -18.91 -9.02 -12.85
CA TRP A 24 -18.43 -9.20 -11.49
C TRP A 24 -17.06 -9.86 -11.51
N HIS A 25 -16.03 -9.14 -11.05
CA HIS A 25 -14.72 -9.72 -10.80
C HIS A 25 -14.58 -9.96 -9.31
N SER A 26 -14.41 -11.21 -8.90
CA SER A 26 -14.04 -11.56 -7.54
C SER A 26 -12.55 -11.25 -7.36
N PHE A 27 -12.22 -10.21 -6.64
CA PHE A 27 -10.84 -9.96 -6.21
C PHE A 27 -10.58 -10.64 -4.87
N PRO A 28 -9.35 -11.11 -4.61
CA PRO A 28 -9.00 -11.81 -3.37
C PRO A 28 -8.98 -10.90 -2.13
N PHE A 29 -9.47 -9.68 -2.24
CA PHE A 29 -9.43 -8.69 -1.16
C PHE A 29 -10.82 -8.27 -0.73
N ASP A 30 -11.08 -8.28 0.56
CA ASP A 30 -12.30 -7.74 1.15
C ASP A 30 -12.29 -6.21 1.08
N PHE A 31 -12.93 -5.65 0.09
CA PHE A 31 -13.19 -4.21 0.03
C PHE A 31 -14.37 -3.88 0.92
N VAL A 32 -14.14 -3.10 1.95
CA VAL A 32 -15.22 -2.60 2.80
C VAL A 32 -15.53 -1.17 2.38
N ARG A 33 -16.63 -0.99 1.62
CA ARG A 33 -17.33 0.30 1.55
C ARG A 33 -18.46 0.25 2.56
N ILE A 34 -18.53 1.24 3.42
CA ILE A 34 -19.63 1.33 4.39
C ILE A 34 -20.71 2.19 3.75
N PHE A 35 -21.84 1.56 3.44
CA PHE A 35 -23.06 2.26 3.06
C PHE A 35 -24.08 2.06 4.20
N ASP A 36 -24.80 3.12 4.56
CA ASP A 36 -26.01 3.02 5.34
C ASP A 36 -27.25 2.97 4.43
N GLU A 37 -28.44 2.87 5.00
CA GLU A 37 -29.70 2.84 4.29
C GLU A 37 -29.99 4.15 3.49
N LYS A 38 -29.20 5.20 3.70
CA LYS A 38 -29.32 6.51 3.07
C LYS A 38 -28.22 6.78 2.04
N GLY A 39 -27.29 5.84 1.82
CA GLY A 39 -26.17 5.97 0.90
C GLY A 39 -24.80 6.01 1.58
N LEU A 40 -23.87 6.82 1.10
CA LEU A 40 -22.49 6.84 1.50
C LEU A 40 -22.32 7.30 2.96
N VAL A 41 -21.74 6.47 3.82
CA VAL A 41 -21.31 6.88 5.16
C VAL A 41 -19.87 7.35 5.10
N PHE A 42 -19.66 8.63 5.34
CA PHE A 42 -18.31 9.17 5.53
C PHE A 42 -17.78 8.72 6.90
N SER A 43 -16.74 7.92 6.88
CA SER A 43 -15.93 7.66 8.07
C SER A 43 -14.71 8.57 8.03
N GLU A 44 -14.41 9.25 9.12
CA GLU A 44 -13.18 10.03 9.27
C GLU A 44 -11.93 9.14 9.29
N VAL A 45 -12.13 7.83 9.34
CA VAL A 45 -11.07 6.83 9.45
C VAL A 45 -11.33 5.68 8.49
N HIS A 46 -10.31 5.30 7.72
CA HIS A 46 -10.37 4.15 6.84
C HIS A 46 -10.76 2.89 7.63
N PRO A 47 -11.74 2.09 7.17
CA PRO A 47 -12.27 0.94 7.92
C PRO A 47 -11.22 -0.10 8.36
N LEU A 48 -10.19 -0.30 7.54
CA LEU A 48 -9.09 -1.25 7.83
C LEU A 48 -8.00 -0.66 8.74
N MET A 49 -8.07 0.62 9.11
CA MET A 49 -7.06 1.23 9.98
C MET A 49 -7.15 0.65 11.39
N PRO A 50 -6.07 0.03 11.88
CA PRO A 50 -6.05 -0.53 13.23
C PRO A 50 -6.30 0.54 14.31
N GLU A 51 -7.04 0.17 15.35
CA GLU A 51 -7.39 1.06 16.45
C GLU A 51 -6.19 1.82 17.04
N ALA A 52 -5.05 1.11 17.19
CA ALA A 52 -3.81 1.65 17.72
C ALA A 52 -3.23 2.84 16.91
N TYR A 53 -3.68 3.03 15.67
CA TYR A 53 -3.17 4.10 14.79
C TYR A 53 -4.17 5.23 14.58
N ARG A 54 -5.45 5.05 14.92
CA ARG A 54 -6.52 6.04 14.69
C ARG A 54 -6.30 7.35 15.43
N ALA A 55 -5.75 7.28 16.64
CA ALA A 55 -5.44 8.44 17.47
C ALA A 55 -3.99 8.94 17.32
N THR A 56 -3.31 8.61 16.22
CA THR A 56 -1.93 9.05 15.99
C THR A 56 -1.86 10.56 15.84
N ARG A 57 -1.06 11.21 16.67
CA ARG A 57 -0.78 12.64 16.61
C ARG A 57 0.68 12.87 16.23
N GLN A 58 0.91 13.90 15.41
CA GLN A 58 2.22 14.26 14.90
C GLN A 58 3.22 14.57 16.03
N ASP A 59 2.77 15.32 17.05
CA ASP A 59 3.57 15.71 18.21
C ASP A 59 4.03 14.53 19.10
N GLN A 60 3.33 13.40 19.03
CA GLN A 60 3.64 12.18 19.78
C GLN A 60 4.59 11.21 19.05
N LEU A 61 4.96 11.52 17.82
CA LEU A 61 5.91 10.68 17.08
C LEU A 61 7.32 10.84 17.65
N PRO A 62 8.06 9.73 17.88
CA PRO A 62 9.36 9.77 18.55
C PRO A 62 10.47 10.42 17.71
N SER A 63 10.34 10.44 16.40
CA SER A 63 11.33 10.96 15.47
C SER A 63 10.90 12.29 14.84
N ASP A 64 11.77 13.31 14.88
CA ASP A 64 11.54 14.60 14.23
C ASP A 64 11.33 14.45 12.72
N ARG A 65 12.06 13.53 12.09
CA ARG A 65 11.92 13.28 10.67
C ARG A 65 10.59 12.61 10.35
N MET A 66 10.10 11.72 11.22
CA MET A 66 8.77 11.13 11.08
C MET A 66 7.68 12.19 11.35
N ARG A 67 7.88 13.13 12.26
CA ARG A 67 6.97 14.27 12.44
C ARG A 67 6.87 15.12 11.17
N LYS A 68 7.99 15.41 10.52
CA LYS A 68 7.99 16.14 9.23
C LYS A 68 7.35 15.35 8.10
N ALA A 69 7.52 14.03 8.08
CA ALA A 69 6.89 13.18 7.07
C ALA A 69 5.37 13.04 7.26
N PHE A 70 4.83 13.36 8.43
CA PHE A 70 3.41 13.21 8.73
C PHE A 70 2.50 13.96 7.75
N ASP A 71 2.93 15.16 7.32
CA ASP A 71 2.18 16.01 6.38
C ASP A 71 2.59 15.80 4.91
N TRP A 72 3.37 14.74 4.62
CA TRP A 72 3.82 14.48 3.27
C TRP A 72 2.65 14.36 2.28
N VAL A 73 2.82 14.96 1.12
CA VAL A 73 1.95 14.85 -0.05
C VAL A 73 2.78 14.52 -1.29
N PRO A 74 2.22 13.83 -2.28
CA PRO A 74 2.93 13.55 -3.53
C PRO A 74 3.39 14.83 -4.23
N GLY A 75 4.70 14.99 -4.37
CA GLY A 75 5.35 16.10 -5.07
C GLY A 75 6.02 15.64 -6.36
N GLU A 76 7.21 16.17 -6.66
CA GLU A 76 8.05 15.75 -7.78
C GLU A 76 8.33 14.25 -7.72
N LYS A 77 8.77 13.76 -6.56
CA LYS A 77 8.79 12.33 -6.26
C LYS A 77 7.42 11.92 -5.70
N ARG A 78 6.69 11.18 -6.51
CA ARG A 78 5.30 10.82 -6.22
C ARG A 78 5.12 9.77 -5.13
N SER A 79 6.21 9.09 -4.74
CA SER A 79 6.19 7.99 -3.78
C SER A 79 7.05 8.28 -2.57
N LEU A 80 6.80 7.60 -1.45
CA LEU A 80 7.45 7.83 -0.17
C LEU A 80 8.09 6.56 0.38
N LEU A 81 9.35 6.66 0.80
CA LEU A 81 10.06 5.61 1.52
C LEU A 81 10.34 6.06 2.96
N LEU A 82 9.71 5.43 3.93
CA LEU A 82 9.95 5.62 5.35
C LEU A 82 10.89 4.52 5.86
N HIS A 83 12.10 4.88 6.27
CA HIS A 83 13.07 3.91 6.78
C HIS A 83 13.62 4.28 8.14
N GLY A 84 14.10 3.30 8.90
CA GLY A 84 14.67 3.52 10.24
C GLY A 84 14.36 2.38 11.21
N THR A 85 14.83 2.50 12.42
CA THR A 85 14.71 1.47 13.45
C THR A 85 13.25 1.17 13.82
N THR A 86 13.03 0.00 14.42
CA THR A 86 11.72 -0.37 14.98
C THR A 86 11.29 0.65 16.04
N GLY A 87 10.02 1.00 16.05
CA GLY A 87 9.45 1.93 17.04
C GLY A 87 9.56 3.41 16.69
N CYS A 88 10.27 3.81 15.63
CA CYS A 88 10.42 5.22 15.25
C CYS A 88 9.16 5.89 14.65
N GLY A 89 8.07 5.13 14.44
CA GLY A 89 6.77 5.68 14.04
C GLY A 89 6.42 5.51 12.55
N LYS A 90 7.20 4.81 11.74
CA LYS A 90 6.98 4.63 10.28
C LYS A 90 5.56 4.19 9.92
N THR A 91 5.12 3.07 10.49
CA THR A 91 3.78 2.51 10.23
C THR A 91 2.67 3.48 10.65
N ARG A 92 2.85 4.22 11.78
CA ARG A 92 1.89 5.25 12.21
C ARG A 92 1.78 6.38 11.21
N VAL A 93 2.91 6.87 10.71
CA VAL A 93 2.97 7.92 9.68
C VAL A 93 2.37 7.42 8.38
N ALA A 94 2.72 6.20 7.94
CA ALA A 94 2.16 5.60 6.74
C ALA A 94 0.62 5.49 6.81
N TRP A 95 0.05 5.04 7.94
CA TRP A 95 -1.40 4.99 8.16
C TRP A 95 -2.04 6.37 8.15
N SER A 96 -1.40 7.37 8.76
CA SER A 96 -1.94 8.73 8.80
C SER A 96 -1.98 9.35 7.40
N ILE A 97 -0.92 9.19 6.61
CA ILE A 97 -0.87 9.66 5.22
C ILE A 97 -1.90 8.92 4.37
N PHE A 98 -1.95 7.58 4.48
CA PHE A 98 -2.90 6.74 3.77
C PHE A 98 -4.35 7.15 4.03
N ASN A 99 -4.73 7.31 5.30
CA ASN A 99 -6.07 7.73 5.70
C ASN A 99 -6.41 9.12 5.14
N ARG A 100 -5.50 10.09 5.25
CA ARG A 100 -5.69 11.45 4.72
C ARG A 100 -5.88 11.44 3.21
N MET A 101 -5.04 10.72 2.47
CA MET A 101 -5.15 10.64 1.01
C MET A 101 -6.45 9.94 0.59
N TRP A 102 -6.83 8.88 1.29
CA TRP A 102 -8.08 8.18 1.04
C TRP A 102 -9.29 9.10 1.25
N LEU A 103 -9.32 9.89 2.33
CA LEU A 103 -10.40 10.84 2.60
C LEU A 103 -10.49 11.97 1.56
N GLN A 104 -9.33 12.49 1.12
CA GLN A 104 -9.28 13.62 0.17
C GLN A 104 -9.65 13.23 -1.26
N SER A 105 -9.43 11.99 -1.63
CA SER A 105 -9.58 11.50 -3.00
C SER A 105 -10.68 10.44 -3.14
N PHE A 106 -11.66 10.45 -2.24
CA PHE A 106 -12.75 9.49 -2.26
C PHE A 106 -13.60 9.58 -3.57
N PRO A 107 -13.97 8.47 -4.23
CA PRO A 107 -13.67 7.07 -3.86
C PRO A 107 -12.32 6.57 -4.42
N LEU A 108 -11.24 6.78 -3.69
CA LEU A 108 -9.93 6.25 -4.07
C LEU A 108 -9.84 4.78 -3.67
N ASP A 109 -9.54 3.90 -4.62
CA ASP A 109 -9.07 2.57 -4.30
C ASP A 109 -7.68 2.68 -3.69
N ALA A 110 -7.52 2.13 -2.51
CA ALA A 110 -6.28 2.21 -1.77
C ALA A 110 -6.04 0.93 -0.99
N GLN A 111 -4.80 0.48 -0.94
CA GLN A 111 -4.41 -0.72 -0.20
C GLN A 111 -3.27 -0.44 0.76
N PHE A 112 -3.45 -0.89 1.99
CA PHE A 112 -2.41 -0.93 3.00
C PHE A 112 -2.08 -2.40 3.31
N LEU A 113 -0.93 -2.86 2.85
CA LEU A 113 -0.55 -4.27 2.90
C LEU A 113 0.78 -4.45 3.65
N PRO A 114 0.76 -5.11 4.82
CA PRO A 114 1.99 -5.67 5.38
C PRO A 114 2.62 -6.66 4.40
N MET A 115 3.95 -6.66 4.27
CA MET A 115 4.66 -7.52 3.30
C MET A 115 4.31 -9.00 3.45
N ARG A 116 4.11 -9.48 4.67
CA ARG A 116 3.63 -10.85 4.92
C ARG A 116 2.29 -11.14 4.21
N LYS A 117 1.40 -10.15 4.12
CA LYS A 117 0.13 -10.32 3.42
C LYS A 117 0.32 -10.33 1.90
N VAL A 118 1.25 -9.52 1.39
CA VAL A 118 1.62 -9.52 -0.04
C VAL A 118 2.17 -10.87 -0.47
N ASP A 119 3.11 -11.43 0.30
CA ASP A 119 3.70 -12.74 0.06
C ASP A 119 2.61 -13.84 0.01
N GLY A 120 1.75 -13.88 1.02
CA GLY A 120 0.63 -14.84 1.04
C GLY A 120 -0.39 -14.66 -0.10
N LEU A 121 -0.59 -13.44 -0.60
CA LEU A 121 -1.46 -13.19 -1.75
C LEU A 121 -0.83 -13.70 -3.06
N ILE A 122 0.47 -13.48 -3.23
CA ILE A 122 1.22 -13.98 -4.38
C ILE A 122 1.22 -15.52 -4.37
N GLU A 123 1.51 -16.16 -3.23
CA GLU A 123 1.44 -17.61 -3.09
C GLU A 123 0.05 -18.15 -3.45
N LYS A 124 -1.00 -17.58 -2.86
CA LYS A 124 -2.38 -17.97 -3.15
C LYS A 124 -2.75 -17.77 -4.63
N GLY A 125 -2.31 -16.68 -5.25
CA GLY A 125 -2.52 -16.45 -6.68
C GLY A 125 -1.94 -17.56 -7.55
N PHE A 126 -0.80 -18.13 -7.17
CA PHE A 126 -0.25 -19.31 -7.85
C PHE A 126 -1.12 -20.55 -7.68
N ASP A 127 -1.56 -20.83 -6.44
CA ASP A 127 -2.40 -21.99 -6.15
C ASP A 127 -3.74 -21.91 -6.90
N ASP A 128 -4.33 -20.71 -6.95
CA ASP A 128 -5.60 -20.45 -7.63
C ASP A 128 -5.44 -20.23 -9.16
N ARG A 129 -4.22 -20.28 -9.71
CA ARG A 129 -3.88 -19.97 -11.10
C ARG A 129 -4.25 -18.54 -11.53
N ASP A 130 -4.24 -17.61 -10.61
CA ASP A 130 -4.55 -16.18 -10.81
C ASP A 130 -3.38 -15.26 -10.36
N HIS A 131 -2.15 -15.75 -10.48
CA HIS A 131 -0.97 -14.98 -10.13
C HIS A 131 -0.88 -13.63 -10.87
N GLY A 132 -1.15 -13.64 -12.18
CA GLY A 132 -1.18 -12.44 -13.00
C GLY A 132 -2.19 -11.41 -12.47
N GLY A 133 -3.39 -11.83 -12.12
CA GLY A 133 -4.43 -10.95 -11.57
C GLY A 133 -4.03 -10.30 -10.25
N VAL A 134 -3.29 -11.00 -9.38
CA VAL A 134 -2.77 -10.43 -8.13
C VAL A 134 -1.72 -9.35 -8.42
N ILE A 135 -0.79 -9.61 -9.34
CA ILE A 135 0.25 -8.64 -9.72
C ILE A 135 -0.37 -7.41 -10.39
N ASP A 136 -1.26 -7.61 -11.37
CA ASP A 136 -1.97 -6.54 -12.05
C ASP A 136 -2.76 -5.67 -11.06
N TYR A 137 -3.40 -6.29 -10.07
CA TYR A 137 -4.09 -5.55 -9.01
C TYR A 137 -3.14 -4.67 -8.20
N LEU A 138 -1.99 -5.20 -7.76
CA LEU A 138 -0.99 -4.42 -7.03
C LEU A 138 -0.41 -3.28 -7.87
N ILE A 139 -0.28 -3.48 -9.18
CA ILE A 139 0.14 -2.45 -10.13
C ILE A 139 -0.95 -1.38 -10.27
N GLU A 140 -2.22 -1.79 -10.44
CA GLU A 140 -3.29 -0.90 -10.85
C GLU A 140 -3.89 -0.06 -9.70
N VAL A 141 -3.84 -0.52 -8.46
CA VAL A 141 -4.42 0.23 -7.33
C VAL A 141 -3.81 1.64 -7.23
N PRO A 142 -4.61 2.72 -7.17
CA PRO A 142 -4.10 4.09 -7.20
C PRO A 142 -3.16 4.46 -6.06
N LEU A 143 -3.42 3.98 -4.84
CA LEU A 143 -2.57 4.17 -3.66
C LEU A 143 -2.23 2.81 -3.04
N LEU A 144 -0.95 2.48 -3.01
CA LEU A 144 -0.43 1.26 -2.39
C LEU A 144 0.51 1.59 -1.25
N VAL A 145 0.27 0.99 -0.08
CA VAL A 145 1.24 0.99 1.02
C VAL A 145 1.76 -0.43 1.21
N LEU A 146 3.08 -0.57 1.17
CA LEU A 146 3.82 -1.80 1.49
C LEU A 146 4.52 -1.60 2.82
N ASP A 147 4.00 -2.23 3.88
CA ASP A 147 4.51 -2.04 5.24
C ASP A 147 5.49 -3.15 5.63
N ASP A 148 6.59 -2.78 6.29
CA ASP A 148 7.65 -3.66 6.78
C ASP A 148 8.42 -4.41 5.66
N LEU A 149 8.72 -3.74 4.55
CA LEU A 149 9.50 -4.32 3.45
C LEU A 149 10.88 -4.82 3.93
N GLY A 150 11.22 -6.04 3.50
CA GLY A 150 12.47 -6.73 3.82
C GLY A 150 12.46 -7.51 5.13
N LYS A 151 11.37 -7.46 5.91
CA LYS A 151 11.24 -8.24 7.15
C LYS A 151 11.03 -9.73 6.87
N GLU A 152 10.29 -10.05 5.84
CA GLU A 152 10.05 -11.42 5.39
C GLU A 152 11.27 -11.98 4.65
N ARG A 153 11.32 -13.31 4.49
CA ARG A 153 12.33 -13.95 3.66
C ARG A 153 12.04 -13.58 2.19
N MET A 154 12.99 -12.91 1.57
CA MET A 154 12.90 -12.59 0.15
C MET A 154 13.20 -13.86 -0.67
N THR A 155 12.17 -14.47 -1.25
CA THR A 155 12.33 -15.54 -2.23
C THR A 155 12.56 -14.94 -3.61
N GLN A 156 13.24 -15.67 -4.52
CA GLN A 156 13.48 -15.16 -5.89
C GLN A 156 12.20 -14.77 -6.61
N ARG A 157 11.09 -15.47 -6.35
CA ARG A 157 9.77 -15.13 -6.88
C ARG A 157 9.29 -13.79 -6.33
N LEU A 158 9.25 -13.66 -5.00
CA LEU A 158 8.81 -12.41 -4.35
C LEU A 158 9.66 -11.22 -4.79
N GLU A 159 10.99 -11.41 -4.97
CA GLU A 159 11.89 -10.39 -5.51
C GLU A 159 11.49 -9.93 -6.91
N SER A 160 11.24 -10.89 -7.81
CA SER A 160 10.84 -10.62 -9.19
C SER A 160 9.48 -9.91 -9.25
N ASP A 161 8.50 -10.40 -8.51
CA ASP A 161 7.15 -9.84 -8.47
C ASP A 161 7.13 -8.43 -7.88
N LEU A 162 7.83 -8.21 -6.77
CA LEU A 162 7.97 -6.88 -6.17
C LEU A 162 8.67 -5.91 -7.10
N PHE A 163 9.72 -6.36 -7.79
CA PHE A 163 10.41 -5.52 -8.77
C PHE A 163 9.46 -5.12 -9.89
N ALA A 164 8.71 -6.07 -10.46
CA ALA A 164 7.74 -5.79 -11.51
C ALA A 164 6.67 -4.80 -11.04
N VAL A 165 6.10 -5.00 -9.84
CA VAL A 165 5.10 -4.08 -9.27
C VAL A 165 5.67 -2.67 -9.11
N ILE A 166 6.87 -2.52 -8.53
CA ILE A 166 7.45 -1.19 -8.31
C ILE A 166 7.87 -0.53 -9.62
N ASP A 167 8.42 -1.28 -10.56
CA ASP A 167 8.83 -0.76 -11.87
C ASP A 167 7.63 -0.21 -12.64
N GLU A 168 6.57 -0.98 -12.80
CA GLU A 168 5.35 -0.57 -13.49
C GLU A 168 4.63 0.59 -12.77
N ARG A 169 4.56 0.56 -11.44
CA ARG A 169 3.94 1.65 -10.67
C ARG A 169 4.69 2.96 -10.82
N THR A 170 6.03 2.91 -10.82
CA THR A 170 6.86 4.11 -11.02
C THR A 170 6.77 4.62 -12.45
N ALA A 171 6.76 3.74 -13.46
CA ALA A 171 6.58 4.12 -14.86
C ALA A 171 5.20 4.79 -15.10
N ASN A 172 4.17 4.37 -14.39
CA ASN A 172 2.80 4.92 -14.50
C ASN A 172 2.50 6.02 -13.46
N ASN A 173 3.49 6.56 -12.77
CA ASN A 173 3.36 7.63 -11.76
C ASN A 173 2.33 7.32 -10.66
N LYS A 174 2.15 6.05 -10.29
CA LYS A 174 1.24 5.62 -9.24
C LYS A 174 1.86 5.82 -7.85
N VAL A 175 1.08 6.31 -6.92
CA VAL A 175 1.57 6.62 -5.56
C VAL A 175 1.82 5.33 -4.79
N THR A 176 3.05 5.18 -4.29
CA THR A 176 3.44 4.06 -3.45
C THR A 176 4.11 4.57 -2.18
N ILE A 177 3.70 4.04 -1.03
CA ILE A 177 4.36 4.31 0.25
C ILE A 177 4.98 3.00 0.73
N ILE A 178 6.26 3.03 1.06
CA ILE A 178 6.98 1.87 1.57
C ILE A 178 7.51 2.19 2.96
N THR A 179 7.35 1.26 3.91
CA THR A 179 8.09 1.31 5.17
C THR A 179 9.10 0.18 5.25
N THR A 180 10.26 0.43 5.84
CA THR A 180 11.29 -0.59 6.04
C THR A 180 12.16 -0.29 7.26
N ASN A 181 12.69 -1.33 7.88
CA ASN A 181 13.68 -1.20 8.96
C ASN A 181 15.11 -1.10 8.42
N TYR A 182 15.31 -1.28 7.13
CA TYR A 182 16.63 -1.38 6.53
C TYR A 182 17.08 -0.06 5.89
N THR A 183 18.37 0.17 5.87
CA THR A 183 19.02 1.14 4.98
C THR A 183 18.95 0.63 3.54
N SER A 184 19.27 1.49 2.56
CA SER A 184 19.34 1.05 1.16
C SER A 184 20.28 -0.12 0.95
N GLN A 185 21.44 -0.13 1.61
CA GLN A 185 22.39 -1.23 1.55
C GLN A 185 21.80 -2.49 2.22
N GLY A 186 21.30 -2.38 3.45
CA GLY A 186 20.74 -3.52 4.16
C GLY A 186 19.50 -4.09 3.47
N LEU A 187 18.70 -3.27 2.79
CA LEU A 187 17.60 -3.75 1.98
C LEU A 187 18.10 -4.48 0.72
N GLN A 188 19.14 -3.96 0.07
CA GLN A 188 19.76 -4.62 -1.09
C GLN A 188 20.31 -6.01 -0.73
N GLU A 189 20.93 -6.16 0.44
CA GLU A 189 21.47 -7.42 0.96
C GLU A 189 20.38 -8.46 1.28
N ARG A 190 19.12 -8.05 1.35
CA ARG A 190 17.98 -8.97 1.51
C ARG A 190 17.60 -9.69 0.21
N PHE A 191 17.96 -9.11 -0.94
CA PHE A 191 17.72 -9.73 -2.24
C PHE A 191 18.79 -10.81 -2.52
N SER A 192 18.32 -11.97 -2.97
CA SER A 192 19.20 -13.09 -3.33
C SER A 192 19.77 -12.92 -4.75
N ASN A 193 19.06 -12.25 -5.64
CA ASN A 193 19.47 -11.98 -7.00
C ASN A 193 20.38 -10.75 -7.08
N ALA A 194 21.60 -10.94 -7.59
CA ALA A 194 22.63 -9.91 -7.67
C ALA A 194 22.26 -8.72 -8.59
N GLU A 195 21.34 -8.90 -9.51
CA GLU A 195 20.88 -7.86 -10.44
C GLU A 195 19.60 -7.17 -9.95
N THR A 196 18.64 -7.92 -9.40
CA THR A 196 17.35 -7.40 -8.96
C THR A 196 17.48 -6.45 -7.78
N GLY A 197 18.31 -6.79 -6.79
CA GLY A 197 18.49 -5.95 -5.60
C GLY A 197 18.97 -4.53 -5.94
N PRO A 198 20.11 -4.36 -6.66
CA PRO A 198 20.59 -3.05 -7.09
C PRO A 198 19.58 -2.29 -7.95
N ALA A 199 18.90 -2.97 -8.89
CA ALA A 199 17.89 -2.37 -9.75
C ALA A 199 16.68 -1.86 -8.93
N PHE A 200 16.20 -2.65 -7.97
CA PHE A 200 15.14 -2.25 -7.04
C PHE A 200 15.52 -1.00 -6.22
N ILE A 201 16.71 -1.00 -5.62
CA ILE A 201 17.21 0.15 -4.84
C ILE A 201 17.34 1.40 -5.72
N ARG A 202 17.79 1.25 -6.97
CA ARG A 202 17.82 2.37 -7.92
C ARG A 202 16.43 2.95 -8.14
N ARG A 203 15.39 2.13 -8.37
CA ARG A 203 14.00 2.61 -8.50
C ARG A 203 13.55 3.38 -7.26
N LEU A 204 13.87 2.88 -6.07
CA LEU A 204 13.54 3.60 -4.84
C LEU A 204 14.24 4.96 -4.75
N LYS A 205 15.52 5.06 -5.14
CA LYS A 205 16.26 6.34 -5.12
C LYS A 205 15.72 7.34 -6.13
N ASP A 206 15.36 6.88 -7.32
CA ASP A 206 14.95 7.77 -8.42
C ASP A 206 13.54 8.30 -8.20
N TYR A 207 12.60 7.48 -7.72
CA TYR A 207 11.17 7.80 -7.70
C TYR A 207 10.57 8.04 -6.31
N PHE A 208 11.27 7.67 -5.23
CA PHE A 208 10.76 7.84 -3.87
C PHE A 208 11.46 8.97 -3.12
N GLN A 209 10.67 9.79 -2.44
CA GLN A 209 11.21 10.66 -1.40
C GLN A 209 11.56 9.80 -0.18
N ALA A 210 12.83 9.72 0.18
CA ALA A 210 13.26 8.94 1.33
C ALA A 210 13.26 9.80 2.59
N VAL A 211 12.64 9.29 3.66
CA VAL A 211 12.69 9.88 5.00
C VAL A 211 13.17 8.80 5.97
N GLY A 212 14.37 9.01 6.53
CA GLY A 212 14.97 8.14 7.53
C GLY A 212 14.79 8.66 8.95
N ALA A 213 14.60 7.77 9.92
CA ALA A 213 14.59 8.11 11.35
C ALA A 213 15.93 7.82 11.99
#